data_17fab06206e476ccb28a353c4303fe71
#
_entry.id   17fab06206e476ccb28a353c4303fe71
#
_cell.length_a   1.000
_cell.length_b   1.000
_cell.length_c   1.000
_cell.angle_alpha   90.00
_cell.angle_beta   90.00
_cell.angle_gamma   90.00
#
_symmetry.space_group_name_H-M   'P 1'
#
loop_
_entity.id
_entity.type
_entity.pdbx_description
1 polymer ?
#
loop_
_entity_poly.entity_id
_entity_poly.type
_entity_poly.pdbx_seq_one_letter_code
_entity_poly.pdbx_strand_id
1 'polypeptide(L)'
;MQNLIYALIQVVHNFGAVTVVGTATAAIWLAHGNAGVRHRMSYLMAWAWAIQAASGVMFGAITYYFEKHLPDIHGVAVDALLVKMGCAAAGFILAVAYIRFNSGWSAAKQLLAWRGLLALGAIALICAAFLRWFS
;
A
#
# COMPACT_ATOMS: atom_id res chain seq x y z
N MET A 1 13.91 22.23 -9.72
CA MET A 1 12.50 21.79 -9.83
C MET A 1 12.36 20.26 -9.73
N GLN A 2 13.18 19.46 -10.39
CA GLN A 2 13.14 17.99 -10.35
C GLN A 2 13.11 17.43 -8.91
N ASN A 3 14.08 17.81 -8.07
CA ASN A 3 14.17 17.33 -6.68
C ASN A 3 12.92 17.65 -5.84
N LEU A 4 12.28 18.80 -6.08
CA LEU A 4 11.04 19.17 -5.37
C LEU A 4 9.88 18.24 -5.75
N ILE A 5 9.76 17.89 -7.03
CA ILE A 5 8.72 16.98 -7.51
C ILE A 5 8.91 15.58 -6.90
N TYR A 6 10.13 15.05 -6.91
CA TYR A 6 10.45 13.78 -6.24
C TYR A 6 10.14 13.83 -4.74
N ALA A 7 10.50 14.92 -4.06
CA ALA A 7 10.21 15.08 -2.63
C ALA A 7 8.70 15.07 -2.34
N LEU A 8 7.90 15.78 -3.14
CA LEU A 8 6.45 15.82 -2.97
C LEU A 8 5.80 14.45 -3.19
N ILE A 9 6.22 13.73 -4.24
CA ILE A 9 5.72 12.37 -4.48
C ILE A 9 6.12 11.44 -3.32
N GLN A 10 7.34 11.57 -2.81
CA GLN A 10 7.83 10.79 -1.67
C GLN A 10 7.01 11.07 -0.42
N VAL A 11 6.64 12.34 -0.15
CA VAL A 11 5.77 12.69 0.96
C VAL A 11 4.41 11.99 0.84
N VAL A 12 3.76 12.10 -0.31
CA VAL A 12 2.46 11.44 -0.56
C VAL A 12 2.59 9.93 -0.41
N HIS A 13 3.64 9.34 -0.96
CA HIS A 13 3.90 7.91 -0.89
C HIS A 13 4.11 7.44 0.56
N ASN A 14 4.89 8.17 1.35
CA ASN A 14 5.15 7.82 2.76
C ASN A 14 3.87 7.92 3.61
N PHE A 15 3.08 8.99 3.44
CA PHE A 15 1.79 9.12 4.13
C PHE A 15 0.82 8.00 3.74
N GLY A 16 0.78 7.62 2.47
CA GLY A 16 -0.01 6.47 2.03
C GLY A 16 0.42 5.17 2.74
N ALA A 17 1.72 4.91 2.85
CA ALA A 17 2.26 3.72 3.54
C ALA A 17 1.89 3.70 5.03
N VAL A 18 2.05 4.83 5.72
CA VAL A 18 1.64 4.98 7.13
C VAL A 18 0.14 4.77 7.29
N THR A 19 -0.67 5.29 6.36
CA THR A 19 -2.13 5.12 6.38
C THR A 19 -2.52 3.64 6.22
N VAL A 20 -1.89 2.89 5.32
CA VAL A 20 -2.14 1.45 5.15
C VAL A 20 -1.90 0.70 6.45
N VAL A 21 -0.71 0.81 7.02
CA VAL A 21 -0.34 0.07 8.24
C VAL A 21 -1.12 0.57 9.45
N GLY A 22 -1.25 1.88 9.61
CA GLY A 22 -1.99 2.51 10.72
C GLY A 22 -3.47 2.15 10.72
N THR A 23 -4.12 2.19 9.56
CA THR A 23 -5.55 1.81 9.42
C THR A 23 -5.77 0.34 9.71
N ALA A 24 -4.91 -0.57 9.22
CA ALA A 24 -5.02 -1.99 9.49
C ALA A 24 -4.83 -2.28 10.99
N THR A 25 -3.83 -1.67 11.61
CA THR A 25 -3.56 -1.77 13.04
C THR A 25 -4.77 -1.29 13.85
N ALA A 26 -5.27 -0.09 13.55
CA ALA A 26 -6.43 0.48 14.24
C ALA A 26 -7.69 -0.38 14.05
N ALA A 27 -7.93 -0.93 12.87
CA ALA A 27 -9.08 -1.81 12.61
C ALA A 27 -9.02 -3.11 13.43
N ILE A 28 -7.83 -3.65 13.65
CA ILE A 28 -7.64 -4.89 14.42
C ILE A 28 -7.80 -4.62 15.92
N TRP A 29 -7.13 -3.61 16.46
CA TRP A 29 -7.03 -3.43 17.91
C TRP A 29 -8.01 -2.38 18.47
N LEU A 30 -8.24 -1.25 17.78
CA LEU A 30 -9.07 -0.17 18.29
C LEU A 30 -10.54 -0.30 17.87
N ALA A 31 -10.81 -0.82 16.67
CA ALA A 31 -12.17 -1.04 16.18
C ALA A 31 -12.66 -2.48 16.43
N HIS A 32 -12.11 -3.16 17.43
CA HIS A 32 -12.51 -4.53 17.78
C HIS A 32 -14.00 -4.56 18.18
N GLY A 33 -14.77 -5.43 17.51
CA GLY A 33 -16.21 -5.54 17.75
C GLY A 33 -17.08 -4.43 17.12
N ASN A 34 -16.50 -3.42 16.47
CA ASN A 34 -17.24 -2.34 15.81
C ASN A 34 -17.19 -2.47 14.28
N ALA A 35 -18.16 -3.23 13.73
CA ALA A 35 -18.27 -3.49 12.30
C ALA A 35 -18.46 -2.20 11.47
N GLY A 36 -19.21 -1.22 11.99
CA GLY A 36 -19.46 0.04 11.29
C GLY A 36 -18.18 0.89 11.14
N VAL A 37 -17.35 0.94 12.18
CA VAL A 37 -16.06 1.62 12.12
C VAL A 37 -15.13 0.90 11.15
N ARG A 38 -15.02 -0.41 11.22
CA ARG A 38 -14.20 -1.20 10.27
C ARG A 38 -14.65 -1.00 8.82
N HIS A 39 -15.94 -0.91 8.57
CA HIS A 39 -16.47 -0.66 7.22
C HIS A 39 -16.02 0.72 6.71
N ARG A 40 -16.07 1.77 7.53
CA ARG A 40 -15.56 3.11 7.14
C ARG A 40 -14.03 3.09 6.93
N MET A 41 -13.31 2.40 7.77
CA MET A 41 -11.85 2.24 7.65
C MET A 41 -11.45 1.50 6.37
N SER A 42 -12.30 0.61 5.83
CA SER A 42 -12.00 -0.08 4.58
C SER A 42 -11.99 0.84 3.36
N TYR A 43 -12.77 1.91 3.34
CA TYR A 43 -12.66 2.94 2.30
C TYR A 43 -11.34 3.70 2.39
N LEU A 44 -10.92 4.08 3.60
CA LEU A 44 -9.63 4.71 3.80
C LEU A 44 -8.49 3.79 3.37
N MET A 45 -8.59 2.50 3.66
CA MET A 45 -7.64 1.48 3.24
C MET A 45 -7.57 1.35 1.71
N ALA A 46 -8.72 1.30 1.03
CA ALA A 46 -8.75 1.22 -0.44
C ALA A 46 -8.10 2.45 -1.08
N TRP A 47 -8.41 3.66 -0.59
CA TRP A 47 -7.77 4.89 -1.06
C TRP A 47 -6.26 4.91 -0.77
N ALA A 48 -5.83 4.45 0.41
CA ALA A 48 -4.41 4.38 0.75
C ALA A 48 -3.64 3.47 -0.21
N TRP A 49 -4.18 2.30 -0.56
CA TRP A 49 -3.57 1.41 -1.55
C TRP A 49 -3.58 2.00 -2.96
N ALA A 50 -4.65 2.69 -3.37
CA ALA A 50 -4.71 3.38 -4.66
C ALA A 50 -3.64 4.48 -4.75
N ILE A 51 -3.47 5.28 -3.68
CA ILE A 51 -2.44 6.32 -3.60
C ILE A 51 -1.03 5.70 -3.62
N GLN A 52 -0.82 4.55 -2.94
CA GLN A 52 0.45 3.83 -2.99
C GLN A 52 0.81 3.38 -4.41
N ALA A 53 -0.15 2.81 -5.14
CA ALA A 53 0.05 2.39 -6.52
C ALA A 53 0.32 3.60 -7.43
N ALA A 54 -0.51 4.64 -7.35
CA ALA A 54 -0.39 5.84 -8.18
C ALA A 54 0.94 6.57 -7.95
N SER A 55 1.33 6.81 -6.68
CA SER A 55 2.61 7.46 -6.37
C SER A 55 3.82 6.61 -6.77
N GLY A 56 3.71 5.28 -6.67
CA GLY A 56 4.75 4.37 -7.17
C GLY A 56 4.94 4.47 -8.68
N VAL A 57 3.85 4.50 -9.45
CA VAL A 57 3.89 4.70 -10.90
C VAL A 57 4.45 6.08 -11.26
N MET A 58 4.07 7.12 -10.49
CA MET A 58 4.58 8.48 -10.71
C MET A 58 6.11 8.57 -10.57
N PHE A 59 6.72 7.83 -9.65
CA PHE A 59 8.19 7.78 -9.57
C PHE A 59 8.81 7.33 -10.88
N GLY A 60 8.35 6.21 -11.44
CA GLY A 60 8.85 5.70 -12.71
C GLY A 60 8.59 6.65 -13.87
N ALA A 61 7.39 7.24 -13.93
CA ALA A 61 7.00 8.17 -14.99
C ALA A 61 7.87 9.45 -14.98
N ILE A 62 8.13 10.02 -13.81
CA ILE A 62 8.94 11.23 -13.67
C ILE A 62 10.42 10.94 -13.95
N THR A 63 10.95 9.81 -13.49
CA THR A 63 12.29 9.38 -13.86
C THR A 63 12.42 9.29 -15.38
N TYR A 64 11.48 8.62 -16.03
CA TYR A 64 11.48 8.53 -17.50
C TYR A 64 11.38 9.90 -18.19
N TYR A 65 10.56 10.80 -17.65
CA TYR A 65 10.40 12.14 -18.22
C TYR A 65 11.71 12.97 -18.19
N PHE A 66 12.40 12.96 -17.03
CA PHE A 66 13.62 13.77 -16.85
C PHE A 66 14.89 13.09 -17.36
N GLU A 67 15.03 11.79 -17.17
CA GLU A 67 16.26 11.05 -17.43
C GLU A 67 16.23 10.28 -18.77
N LYS A 68 15.02 10.19 -19.41
CA LYS A 68 14.79 9.50 -20.68
C LYS A 68 15.09 7.98 -20.63
N HIS A 69 15.24 7.41 -19.45
CA HIS A 69 15.32 5.97 -19.22
C HIS A 69 14.52 5.60 -17.97
N LEU A 70 14.14 4.35 -17.86
CA LEU A 70 13.51 3.82 -16.64
C LEU A 70 14.57 3.75 -15.52
N PRO A 71 14.14 3.74 -14.24
CA PRO A 71 15.05 3.52 -13.11
C PRO A 71 15.92 2.28 -13.36
N ASP A 72 17.24 2.46 -13.22
CA ASP A 72 18.21 1.39 -13.43
C ASP A 72 18.29 0.53 -12.17
N ILE A 73 17.39 -0.46 -12.09
CA ILE A 73 17.30 -1.38 -10.96
C ILE A 73 17.54 -2.81 -11.44
N HIS A 74 18.33 -3.58 -10.68
CA HIS A 74 18.72 -4.93 -11.02
C HIS A 74 18.57 -5.91 -9.85
N GLY A 75 18.48 -7.20 -10.15
CA GLY A 75 18.51 -8.28 -9.15
C GLY A 75 17.46 -8.09 -8.05
N VAL A 76 17.91 -8.05 -6.81
CA VAL A 76 17.05 -7.95 -5.60
C VAL A 76 16.10 -6.74 -5.63
N ALA A 77 16.51 -5.61 -6.22
CA ALA A 77 15.67 -4.43 -6.34
C ALA A 77 14.46 -4.66 -7.26
N VAL A 78 14.64 -5.40 -8.36
CA VAL A 78 13.55 -5.77 -9.27
C VAL A 78 12.56 -6.70 -8.56
N ASP A 79 13.06 -7.71 -7.86
CA ASP A 79 12.22 -8.66 -7.11
C ASP A 79 11.42 -7.93 -6.02
N ALA A 80 12.06 -7.05 -5.27
CA ALA A 80 11.42 -6.24 -4.26
C ALA A 80 10.33 -5.32 -4.84
N LEU A 81 10.57 -4.73 -6.03
CA LEU A 81 9.57 -3.92 -6.72
C LEU A 81 8.37 -4.76 -7.15
N LEU A 82 8.59 -5.92 -7.74
CA LEU A 82 7.52 -6.81 -8.18
C LEU A 82 6.66 -7.30 -7.02
N VAL A 83 7.28 -7.71 -5.91
CA VAL A 83 6.56 -8.11 -4.69
C VAL A 83 5.77 -6.92 -4.14
N LYS A 84 6.35 -5.72 -4.09
CA LYS A 84 5.66 -4.51 -3.63
C LYS A 84 4.44 -4.17 -4.50
N MET A 85 4.57 -4.29 -5.82
CA MET A 85 3.45 -4.09 -6.75
C MET A 85 2.35 -5.14 -6.54
N GLY A 86 2.73 -6.41 -6.34
CA GLY A 86 1.81 -7.49 -6.01
C GLY A 86 1.06 -7.22 -4.69
N CYS A 87 1.75 -6.74 -3.65
CA CYS A 87 1.13 -6.34 -2.39
C CYS A 87 0.13 -5.19 -2.58
N ALA A 88 0.45 -4.20 -3.40
CA ALA A 88 -0.46 -3.07 -3.67
C ALA A 88 -1.73 -3.53 -4.40
N ALA A 89 -1.60 -4.38 -5.42
CA ALA A 89 -2.74 -4.95 -6.13
C ALA A 89 -3.60 -5.83 -5.22
N ALA A 90 -2.99 -6.76 -4.48
CA ALA A 90 -3.69 -7.65 -3.56
C ALA A 90 -4.36 -6.87 -2.41
N GLY A 91 -3.69 -5.87 -1.86
CA GLY A 91 -4.21 -5.02 -0.80
C GLY A 91 -5.42 -4.20 -1.24
N PHE A 92 -5.36 -3.60 -2.43
CA PHE A 92 -6.48 -2.89 -3.01
C PHE A 92 -7.68 -3.83 -3.27
N ILE A 93 -7.44 -4.97 -3.91
CA ILE A 93 -8.49 -5.97 -4.19
C ILE A 93 -9.12 -6.47 -2.89
N LEU A 94 -8.33 -6.78 -1.86
CA LEU A 94 -8.84 -7.24 -0.57
C LEU A 94 -9.65 -6.16 0.15
N ALA A 95 -9.23 -4.89 0.10
CA ALA A 95 -9.98 -3.78 0.66
C ALA A 95 -11.32 -3.57 -0.05
N VAL A 96 -11.36 -3.64 -1.38
CA VAL A 96 -12.60 -3.55 -2.17
C VAL A 96 -13.51 -4.76 -1.92
N ALA A 97 -12.96 -5.97 -1.85
CA ALA A 97 -13.72 -7.17 -1.49
C ALA A 97 -14.32 -7.05 -0.09
N TYR A 98 -13.58 -6.51 0.87
CA TYR A 98 -14.10 -6.23 2.20
C TYR A 98 -15.27 -5.25 2.15
N ILE A 99 -15.15 -4.14 1.42
CA ILE A 99 -16.24 -3.15 1.25
C ILE A 99 -17.51 -3.81 0.70
N ARG A 100 -17.37 -4.69 -0.28
CA ARG A 100 -18.52 -5.30 -0.99
C ARG A 100 -19.17 -6.45 -0.25
N PHE A 101 -18.41 -7.24 0.48
CA PHE A 101 -18.86 -8.55 0.95
C PHE A 101 -18.81 -8.75 2.47
N ASN A 102 -18.27 -7.78 3.26
CA ASN A 102 -18.09 -7.97 4.70
C ASN A 102 -19.37 -8.25 5.47
N SER A 103 -20.53 -7.78 5.01
CA SER A 103 -21.82 -8.02 5.66
C SER A 103 -22.21 -9.52 5.71
N GLY A 104 -21.75 -10.30 4.74
CA GLY A 104 -21.96 -11.76 4.69
C GLY A 104 -20.81 -12.55 5.33
N TRP A 105 -19.77 -11.89 5.86
CA TRP A 105 -18.62 -12.57 6.44
C TRP A 105 -18.74 -12.75 7.95
N SER A 106 -18.30 -13.90 8.46
CA SER A 106 -18.13 -14.10 9.90
C SER A 106 -17.13 -13.11 10.49
N ALA A 107 -17.24 -12.86 11.80
CA ALA A 107 -16.28 -12.01 12.52
C ALA A 107 -14.82 -12.50 12.35
N ALA A 108 -14.61 -13.81 12.35
CA ALA A 108 -13.29 -14.41 12.11
C ALA A 108 -12.76 -14.11 10.72
N LYS A 109 -13.59 -14.19 9.68
CA LYS A 109 -13.20 -13.88 8.29
C LYS A 109 -12.90 -12.39 8.11
N GLN A 110 -13.68 -11.51 8.72
CA GLN A 110 -13.42 -10.08 8.73
C GLN A 110 -12.07 -9.76 9.39
N LEU A 111 -11.78 -10.36 10.54
CA LEU A 111 -10.49 -10.18 11.22
C LEU A 111 -9.33 -10.72 10.39
N LEU A 112 -9.50 -11.88 9.76
CA LEU A 112 -8.50 -12.46 8.87
C LEU A 112 -8.18 -11.53 7.69
N ALA A 113 -9.18 -10.89 7.08
CA ALA A 113 -8.99 -9.90 6.03
C ALA A 113 -8.14 -8.70 6.51
N TRP A 114 -8.42 -8.16 7.69
CA TRP A 114 -7.62 -7.07 8.26
C TRP A 114 -6.19 -7.47 8.62
N ARG A 115 -5.98 -8.68 9.12
CA ARG A 115 -4.65 -9.24 9.33
C ARG A 115 -3.90 -9.42 8.01
N GLY A 116 -4.60 -9.86 6.95
CA GLY A 116 -4.04 -9.93 5.59
C GLY A 116 -3.61 -8.56 5.07
N LEU A 117 -4.45 -7.53 5.24
CA LEU A 117 -4.12 -6.15 4.87
C LEU A 117 -2.89 -5.62 5.63
N LEU A 118 -2.79 -5.92 6.93
CA LEU A 118 -1.61 -5.55 7.72
C LEU A 118 -0.35 -6.28 7.23
N ALA A 119 -0.45 -7.57 6.97
CA ALA A 119 0.68 -8.36 6.46
C ALA A 119 1.17 -7.84 5.10
N LEU A 120 0.24 -7.56 4.17
CA LEU A 120 0.58 -6.97 2.86
C LEU A 120 1.27 -5.61 3.01
N GLY A 121 0.78 -4.76 3.92
CA GLY A 121 1.41 -3.47 4.22
C GLY A 121 2.82 -3.62 4.79
N ALA A 122 3.02 -4.53 5.73
CA ALA A 122 4.32 -4.82 6.32
C ALA A 122 5.31 -5.35 5.27
N ILE A 123 4.89 -6.30 4.43
CA ILE A 123 5.72 -6.84 3.34
C ILE A 123 6.09 -5.73 2.36
N ALA A 124 5.13 -4.87 1.97
CA ALA A 124 5.40 -3.75 1.07
C ALA A 124 6.42 -2.76 1.65
N LEU A 125 6.40 -2.49 2.97
CA LEU A 125 7.40 -1.66 3.65
C LEU A 125 8.78 -2.32 3.68
N ILE A 126 8.85 -3.63 3.95
CA ILE A 126 10.11 -4.38 3.91
C ILE A 126 10.71 -4.31 2.50
N CYS A 127 9.90 -4.58 1.46
CA CYS A 127 10.32 -4.47 0.07
C CYS A 127 10.79 -3.05 -0.29
N ALA A 128 10.17 -2.01 0.27
CA ALA A 128 10.60 -0.63 0.06
C ALA A 128 12.01 -0.37 0.63
N ALA A 129 12.35 -0.96 1.77
CA ALA A 129 13.69 -0.88 2.35
C ALA A 129 14.72 -1.59 1.45
N PHE A 130 14.42 -2.81 0.99
CA PHE A 130 15.31 -3.52 0.06
C PHE A 130 15.47 -2.75 -1.25
N LEU A 131 14.38 -2.24 -1.82
CA LEU A 131 14.44 -1.44 -3.05
C LEU A 131 15.37 -0.24 -2.88
N ARG A 132 15.32 0.45 -1.72
CA ARG A 132 16.17 1.61 -1.46
C ARG A 132 17.66 1.29 -1.35
N TRP A 133 18.02 0.12 -0.82
CA TRP A 133 19.42 -0.22 -0.57
C TRP A 133 20.09 -0.99 -1.72
N PHE A 134 19.30 -1.57 -2.61
CA PHE A 134 19.80 -2.36 -3.76
C PHE A 134 19.50 -1.70 -5.12
N SER A 135 18.97 -0.47 -5.13
CA SER A 135 18.76 0.33 -6.35
C SER A 135 19.91 1.31 -6.60
#